data_5041e84c45f7acc6a85811c4eb2469cd
#
_entry.id   5041e84c45f7acc6a85811c4eb2469cd
#
_cell.length_a   1.000
_cell.length_b   1.000
_cell.length_c   1.000
_cell.angle_alpha   90.00
_cell.angle_beta   90.00
_cell.angle_gamma   90.00
#
_symmetry.space_group_name_H-M   'P 1'
#
loop_
_entity.id
_entity.type
_entity.pdbx_description
1 polymer ?
#
loop_
_entity_poly.entity_id
_entity_poly.type
_entity_poly.pdbx_seq_one_letter_code
_entity_poly.pdbx_strand_id
1 'polypeptide(L)'
;MPKHILIRHIVADYQNWKVAFDNYQAERHNHGLKDLHILRDNTNQNYVTILFEAQDIEKAKAFATSEDLRETMKKAGVVGNPEICYLSDATQNY
;
A
#
# COMPACT_ATOMS: atom_id res chain seq x y z
N MET A 1 11.10 17.20 -0.99
CA MET A 1 11.09 16.14 0.03
C MET A 1 10.37 14.92 -0.48
N PRO A 2 10.92 13.72 -0.27
CA PRO A 2 10.21 12.52 -0.65
C PRO A 2 8.90 12.36 0.09
N LYS A 3 7.90 11.89 -0.61
CA LYS A 3 6.59 11.62 -0.03
C LYS A 3 6.39 10.11 0.03
N HIS A 4 5.65 9.68 1.03
CA HIS A 4 5.40 8.27 1.27
C HIS A 4 3.92 8.02 1.48
N ILE A 5 3.50 6.80 1.17
CA ILE A 5 2.18 6.31 1.54
C ILE A 5 2.39 5.05 2.37
N LEU A 6 1.74 4.99 3.50
CA LEU A 6 1.71 3.80 4.34
C LEU A 6 0.30 3.26 4.35
N ILE A 7 0.16 1.97 4.01
CA ILE A 7 -1.14 1.29 4.01
C ILE A 7 -1.07 0.12 4.97
N ARG A 8 -2.04 0.05 5.89
CA ARG A 8 -2.19 -1.09 6.80
C ARG A 8 -3.57 -1.69 6.60
N HIS A 9 -3.62 -3.02 6.47
CA HIS A 9 -4.89 -3.73 6.33
C HIS A 9 -4.74 -5.18 6.76
N ILE A 10 -5.88 -5.79 7.07
CA ILE A 10 -5.95 -7.21 7.38
C ILE A 10 -6.30 -7.96 6.09
N VAL A 11 -5.66 -9.10 5.87
CA VAL A 11 -5.94 -9.96 4.73
C VAL A 11 -6.43 -11.32 5.23
N ALA A 12 -7.27 -11.97 4.42
CA ALA A 12 -7.80 -13.28 4.77
C ALA A 12 -6.70 -14.36 4.75
N ASP A 13 -5.78 -14.28 3.78
CA ASP A 13 -4.68 -15.20 3.62
C ASP A 13 -3.51 -14.44 2.98
N TYR A 14 -2.41 -14.33 3.70
CA TYR A 14 -1.24 -13.57 3.26
C TYR A 14 -0.70 -14.08 1.92
N GLN A 15 -0.57 -15.38 1.74
CA GLN A 15 0.02 -15.94 0.52
C GLN A 15 -0.81 -15.58 -0.72
N ASN A 16 -2.12 -15.69 -0.63
CA ASN A 16 -3.01 -15.29 -1.72
C ASN A 16 -2.94 -13.80 -1.99
N TRP A 17 -2.90 -12.99 -0.92
CA TRP A 17 -2.76 -11.54 -1.04
C TRP A 17 -1.45 -11.16 -1.73
N LYS A 18 -0.35 -11.83 -1.34
CA LYS A 18 0.98 -11.51 -1.88
C LYS A 18 1.06 -11.78 -3.38
N VAL A 19 0.44 -12.86 -3.85
CA VAL A 19 0.36 -13.16 -5.29
C VAL A 19 -0.37 -12.04 -6.02
N ALA A 20 -1.52 -11.61 -5.50
CA ALA A 20 -2.30 -10.53 -6.10
C ALA A 20 -1.52 -9.21 -6.05
N PHE A 21 -0.85 -8.94 -4.94
CA PHE A 21 -0.02 -7.75 -4.78
C PHE A 21 1.09 -7.70 -5.84
N ASP A 22 1.79 -8.81 -6.02
CA ASP A 22 2.88 -8.89 -7.00
C ASP A 22 2.35 -8.70 -8.43
N ASN A 23 1.20 -9.24 -8.73
CA ASN A 23 0.59 -9.12 -10.06
C ASN A 23 0.14 -7.70 -10.38
N TYR A 24 -0.05 -6.87 -9.35
CA TYR A 24 -0.51 -5.49 -9.52
C TYR A 24 0.65 -4.47 -9.53
N GLN A 25 1.89 -4.94 -9.56
CA GLN A 25 3.08 -4.07 -9.46
C GLN A 25 3.14 -3.04 -10.59
N ALA A 26 2.83 -3.45 -11.82
CA ALA A 26 2.88 -2.54 -12.97
C ALA A 26 1.92 -1.37 -12.79
N GLU A 27 0.73 -1.61 -12.25
CA GLU A 27 -0.25 -0.56 -11.98
C GLU A 27 0.25 0.41 -10.92
N ARG A 28 0.84 -0.09 -9.84
CA ARG A 28 1.42 0.77 -8.81
C ARG A 28 2.54 1.63 -9.40
N HIS A 29 3.41 1.03 -10.18
CA HIS A 29 4.52 1.74 -10.81
C HIS A 29 4.02 2.82 -11.77
N ASN A 30 2.99 2.52 -12.56
CA ASN A 30 2.40 3.49 -13.49
C ASN A 30 1.78 4.69 -12.78
N HIS A 31 1.41 4.53 -11.52
CA HIS A 31 0.86 5.61 -10.70
C HIS A 31 1.93 6.27 -9.80
N GLY A 32 3.20 6.01 -10.09
CA GLY A 32 4.31 6.67 -9.39
C GLY A 32 4.62 6.14 -8.01
N LEU A 33 4.20 4.91 -7.71
CA LEU A 33 4.49 4.27 -6.43
C LEU A 33 5.64 3.30 -6.55
N LYS A 34 6.61 3.44 -5.66
CA LYS A 34 7.73 2.50 -5.52
C LYS A 34 7.56 1.73 -4.22
N ASP A 35 7.57 0.39 -4.33
CA ASP A 35 7.45 -0.48 -3.16
C ASP A 35 8.76 -0.39 -2.36
N LEU A 36 8.67 -0.06 -1.08
CA LEU A 36 9.84 -0.02 -0.20
C LEU A 36 9.86 -1.20 0.77
N HIS A 37 8.77 -1.41 1.51
CA HIS A 37 8.71 -2.47 2.50
C HIS A 37 7.33 -3.08 2.55
N ILE A 38 7.28 -4.39 2.79
CA ILE A 38 6.09 -5.12 3.19
C ILE A 38 6.40 -5.71 4.56
N LEU A 39 5.60 -5.37 5.55
CA LEU A 39 5.81 -5.78 6.93
C LEU A 39 4.56 -6.51 7.42
N ARG A 40 4.77 -7.50 8.27
CA ARG A 40 3.67 -8.26 8.87
C ARG A 40 3.75 -8.09 10.38
N ASP A 41 2.58 -7.95 11.01
CA ASP A 41 2.54 -7.83 12.45
C ASP A 41 3.08 -9.10 13.11
N ASN A 42 3.86 -8.95 14.19
CA ASN A 42 4.47 -10.09 14.87
C ASN A 42 3.45 -11.06 15.43
N THR A 43 2.32 -10.57 15.91
CA THR A 43 1.31 -11.39 16.57
C THR A 43 0.19 -11.82 15.64
N ASN A 44 -0.07 -11.05 14.57
CA ASN A 44 -1.07 -11.37 13.57
C ASN A 44 -0.47 -11.19 12.19
N GLN A 45 0.01 -12.27 11.61
CA GLN A 45 0.72 -12.22 10.33
C GLN A 45 -0.17 -11.91 9.14
N ASN A 46 -1.48 -11.85 9.33
CA ASN A 46 -2.42 -11.38 8.32
C ASN A 46 -2.69 -9.87 8.42
N TYR A 47 -2.07 -9.20 9.38
CA TYR A 47 -2.10 -7.74 9.47
C TYR A 47 -0.86 -7.21 8.76
N VAL A 48 -1.05 -6.62 7.58
CA VAL A 48 0.03 -6.26 6.67
C VAL A 48 0.17 -4.74 6.60
N THR A 49 1.41 -4.28 6.67
CA THR A 49 1.77 -2.88 6.50
C THR A 49 2.67 -2.74 5.28
N ILE A 50 2.32 -1.84 4.37
CA ILE A 50 3.10 -1.61 3.16
C ILE A 50 3.54 -0.15 3.15
N LEU A 51 4.83 0.07 2.91
CA LEU A 51 5.40 1.41 2.77
C LEU A 51 5.80 1.63 1.32
N PHE A 52 5.29 2.70 0.73
CA PHE A 52 5.62 3.12 -0.64
C PHE A 52 6.29 4.48 -0.64
N GLU A 53 7.14 4.72 -1.62
CA GLU A 53 7.58 6.06 -1.98
C GLU A 53 6.70 6.56 -3.13
N ALA A 54 6.21 7.79 -3.03
CA ALA A 54 5.36 8.39 -4.05
C ALA A 54 6.12 9.51 -4.78
N GLN A 55 6.23 9.40 -6.10
CA GLN A 55 6.86 10.45 -6.91
C GLN A 55 6.00 11.71 -6.97
N ASP A 56 4.69 11.52 -7.04
CA ASP A 56 3.70 12.59 -7.07
C ASP A 56 2.59 12.23 -6.11
N ILE A 57 2.51 12.96 -4.99
CA ILE A 57 1.56 12.63 -3.93
C ILE A 57 0.10 12.78 -4.37
N GLU A 58 -0.20 13.75 -5.23
CA GLU A 58 -1.57 13.93 -5.72
C GLU A 58 -2.01 12.78 -6.61
N LYS A 59 -1.13 12.33 -7.49
CA LYS A 59 -1.37 11.16 -8.34
C LYS A 59 -1.53 9.89 -7.48
N ALA A 60 -0.72 9.75 -6.46
CA ALA A 60 -0.78 8.62 -5.54
C ALA A 60 -2.09 8.64 -4.72
N LYS A 61 -2.54 9.81 -4.28
CA LYS A 61 -3.82 9.94 -3.59
C LYS A 61 -4.99 9.54 -4.48
N ALA A 62 -4.97 9.98 -5.73
CA ALA A 62 -6.01 9.62 -6.68
C ALA A 62 -6.07 8.11 -6.88
N PHE A 63 -4.91 7.47 -6.99
CA PHE A 63 -4.81 6.02 -7.11
C PHE A 63 -5.32 5.31 -5.83
N ALA A 64 -4.88 5.77 -4.67
CA ALA A 64 -5.21 5.16 -3.38
C ALA A 64 -6.70 5.22 -3.05
N THR A 65 -7.41 6.21 -3.59
CA THR A 65 -8.85 6.40 -3.37
C THR A 65 -9.70 5.93 -4.55
N SER A 66 -9.08 5.32 -5.56
CA SER A 66 -9.81 4.89 -6.77
C SER A 66 -10.69 3.68 -6.51
N GLU A 67 -11.79 3.58 -7.24
CA GLU A 67 -12.67 2.43 -7.20
C GLU A 67 -11.93 1.17 -7.70
N ASP A 68 -11.08 1.32 -8.71
CA ASP A 68 -10.32 0.19 -9.26
C ASP A 68 -9.43 -0.44 -8.21
N LEU A 69 -8.72 0.36 -7.42
CA LEU A 69 -7.87 -0.16 -6.35
C LEU A 69 -8.71 -0.81 -5.25
N ARG A 70 -9.83 -0.20 -4.91
CA ARG A 70 -10.74 -0.72 -3.91
C ARG A 70 -11.25 -2.11 -4.29
N GLU A 71 -11.67 -2.28 -5.55
CA GLU A 71 -12.12 -3.57 -6.07
C GLU A 71 -10.98 -4.58 -6.10
N THR A 72 -9.79 -4.14 -6.50
CA THR A 72 -8.60 -5.00 -6.55
C THR A 72 -8.24 -5.50 -5.15
N MET A 73 -8.29 -4.63 -4.14
CA MET A 73 -8.02 -5.02 -2.75
C MET A 73 -9.03 -6.05 -2.26
N LYS A 74 -10.30 -5.86 -2.56
CA LYS A 74 -11.33 -6.82 -2.20
C LYS A 74 -11.06 -8.19 -2.79
N LYS A 75 -10.74 -8.24 -4.09
CA LYS A 75 -10.41 -9.48 -4.79
C LYS A 75 -9.15 -10.15 -4.24
N ALA A 76 -8.22 -9.35 -3.75
CA ALA A 76 -6.99 -9.85 -3.14
C ALA A 76 -7.19 -10.37 -1.71
N GLY A 77 -8.39 -10.23 -1.15
CA GLY A 77 -8.71 -10.74 0.17
C GLY A 77 -8.48 -9.76 1.30
N VAL A 78 -8.44 -8.45 1.01
CA VAL A 78 -8.38 -7.44 2.06
C VAL A 78 -9.71 -7.41 2.80
N VAL A 79 -9.65 -7.50 4.12
CA VAL A 79 -10.80 -7.54 5.01
C VAL A 79 -10.98 -6.19 5.66
N GLY A 80 -12.18 -5.63 5.59
CA GLY A 80 -12.48 -4.34 6.17
C GLY A 80 -11.89 -3.20 5.37
N ASN A 81 -11.76 -2.04 6.02
CA ASN A 81 -11.25 -0.83 5.38
C ASN A 81 -9.75 -0.69 5.65
N PRO A 82 -8.94 -0.43 4.63
CA PRO A 82 -7.52 -0.18 4.85
C PRO A 82 -7.31 1.16 5.54
N GLU A 83 -6.26 1.23 6.37
CA GLU A 83 -5.77 2.47 6.93
C GLU A 83 -4.71 3.02 5.99
N ILE A 84 -4.87 4.26 5.53
CA ILE A 84 -3.97 4.88 4.56
C ILE A 84 -3.44 6.18 5.14
N CYS A 85 -2.11 6.31 5.21
CA CYS A 85 -1.43 7.50 5.71
C CYS A 85 -0.60 8.11 4.60
N TYR A 86 -0.69 9.43 4.44
CA TYR A 86 0.11 10.20 3.48
C TYR A 86 1.17 10.93 4.26
N LEU A 87 2.44 10.64 3.99
CA LEU A 87 3.55 11.04 4.85
C LEU A 87 4.61 11.80 4.04
N SER A 88 5.29 12.72 4.72
CA SER A 88 6.46 13.40 4.16
C SER A 88 7.70 12.95 4.95
N ASP A 89 8.78 12.68 4.24
CA ASP A 89 10.03 12.32 4.89
C ASP A 89 10.61 13.56 5.58
N ALA A 90 10.81 13.48 6.89
CA ALA A 90 11.36 14.56 7.70
C ALA A 90 12.72 14.19 8.29
N THR A 91 13.31 13.09 7.83
CA THR A 91 14.56 12.57 8.41
C THR A 91 15.69 13.60 8.38
N GLN A 92 15.77 14.39 7.32
CA GLN A 92 16.83 15.38 7.14
C GLN A 92 16.62 16.68 7.92
N ASN A 93 15.52 16.80 8.63
CA ASN A 93 15.16 18.00 9.38
C ASN A 93 15.46 17.91 10.88
N TYR A 94 16.14 16.85 11.26
CA TYR A 94 16.57 16.69 12.66
C TYR A 94 17.77 17.57 12.97
#